data_257ef6d237ccb36e1ea224149b1ef3b2
#
_entry.id   257ef6d237ccb36e1ea224149b1ef3b2
#
_cell.length_a   1.000
_cell.length_b   1.000
_cell.length_c   1.000
_cell.angle_alpha   90.00
_cell.angle_beta   90.00
_cell.angle_gamma   90.00
#
_symmetry.space_group_name_H-M   'P 1'
#
loop_
_entity.id
_entity.type
_entity.pdbx_description
1 polymer ?
#
loop_
_entity_poly.entity_id
_entity_poly.type
_entity_poly.pdbx_seq_one_letter_code
_entity_poly.pdbx_strand_id
1 'polypeptide(L)'
;MNITELNGRPLRLLIGGSPCTYWSIAQKNNRETEAEGLGWELFKNYLIAKEKFNPDLFLYENNKSASQAIKDQIVHELGYPLQVIDSALVSAQKRLRFYVKNWECPLPEDRGILLKDILELSESVVEKEKAYCLCTDHVWTTRDYFKKHQSQIVFEPVRIGDIGSNSQAHRVYSCYGKSVNLVANGGGQGAKTGLYFVPLPEELEKLVCDKGKIYKVENHTIPTKFGDFNVNLPDGLYIIRKLTVTEAARLQTMPDNYMKSVSAQQGYKGLGNGWTAEVIIHQLKYGLKDIPKDYPIEVLSMYDGIGTGRYCLDKMGYTNVTYKAYEIDKYAMTVANDNYPDIIQCGDAFQLREDDWAY
;
A
#
# COMPACT_ATOMS: atom_id res chain seq x y z
N MET A 1 -12.97 -4.47 24.89
CA MET A 1 -12.20 -5.28 25.86
C MET A 1 -11.90 -4.41 27.07
N ASN A 2 -12.16 -4.89 28.28
CA ASN A 2 -11.90 -4.11 29.49
C ASN A 2 -10.53 -4.51 30.09
N ILE A 3 -9.69 -3.52 30.47
CA ILE A 3 -8.37 -3.76 31.05
C ILE A 3 -8.42 -4.62 32.32
N THR A 4 -9.52 -4.57 33.07
CA THR A 4 -9.74 -5.41 34.27
C THR A 4 -9.79 -6.92 33.95
N GLU A 5 -10.14 -7.29 32.72
CA GLU A 5 -10.18 -8.70 32.27
C GLU A 5 -8.76 -9.26 32.07
N LEU A 6 -7.77 -8.39 31.89
CA LEU A 6 -6.36 -8.80 31.69
C LEU A 6 -5.67 -9.21 32.99
N ASN A 7 -6.26 -8.91 34.18
CA ASN A 7 -5.70 -9.27 35.49
C ASN A 7 -4.22 -8.91 35.69
N GLY A 8 -3.78 -7.78 35.10
CA GLY A 8 -2.39 -7.30 35.18
C GLY A 8 -1.39 -7.95 34.21
N ARG A 9 -1.78 -8.97 33.44
CA ARG A 9 -0.91 -9.51 32.39
C ARG A 9 -0.86 -8.59 31.16
N PRO A 10 0.19 -8.65 30.35
CA PRO A 10 0.24 -7.93 29.08
C PRO A 10 -0.95 -8.25 28.18
N LEU A 11 -1.42 -7.26 27.41
CA LEU A 11 -2.37 -7.51 26.32
C LEU A 11 -1.63 -8.21 25.18
N ARG A 12 -2.18 -9.30 24.67
CA ARG A 12 -1.65 -10.02 23.51
C ARG A 12 -2.35 -9.60 22.23
N LEU A 13 -1.57 -9.05 21.31
CA LEU A 13 -2.06 -8.59 19.99
C LEU A 13 -1.38 -9.38 18.87
N LEU A 14 -2.16 -10.17 18.14
CA LEU A 14 -1.70 -10.85 16.93
C LEU A 14 -2.08 -10.03 15.71
N ILE A 15 -1.10 -9.65 14.90
CA ILE A 15 -1.31 -8.95 13.63
C ILE A 15 -0.60 -9.68 12.50
N GLY A 16 -1.06 -9.52 11.26
CA GLY A 16 -0.36 -10.08 10.12
C GLY A 16 -1.23 -10.26 8.89
N GLY A 17 -0.58 -10.73 7.82
CA GLY A 17 -1.23 -11.06 6.57
C GLY A 17 -0.35 -11.98 5.75
N SER A 18 -0.79 -13.21 5.46
CA SER A 18 -0.01 -14.14 4.65
C SER A 18 0.28 -13.57 3.27
N PRO A 19 1.43 -13.90 2.64
CA PRO A 19 1.79 -13.41 1.32
C PRO A 19 0.67 -13.63 0.29
N CYS A 20 0.21 -12.53 -0.33
CA CYS A 20 -0.89 -12.56 -1.28
C CYS A 20 -0.49 -13.05 -2.69
N THR A 21 0.77 -13.45 -2.88
CA THR A 21 1.34 -13.80 -4.20
C THR A 21 0.52 -14.88 -4.90
N TYR A 22 0.04 -15.88 -4.17
CA TYR A 22 -0.70 -17.01 -4.72
C TYR A 22 -2.18 -16.69 -5.00
N TRP A 23 -2.76 -15.67 -4.36
CA TRP A 23 -4.18 -15.34 -4.43
C TRP A 23 -4.49 -14.10 -5.26
N SER A 24 -3.47 -13.32 -5.60
CA SER A 24 -3.63 -12.09 -6.38
C SER A 24 -3.97 -12.36 -7.85
N ILE A 25 -4.88 -11.55 -8.43
CA ILE A 25 -5.13 -11.53 -9.89
C ILE A 25 -3.91 -11.11 -10.72
N ALA A 26 -2.87 -10.52 -10.08
CA ALA A 26 -1.61 -10.22 -10.75
C ALA A 26 -0.80 -11.49 -11.07
N GLN A 27 -1.09 -12.61 -10.40
CA GLN A 27 -0.51 -13.90 -10.69
C GLN A 27 -1.19 -14.53 -11.91
N LYS A 28 -0.49 -14.59 -13.03
CA LYS A 28 -1.04 -15.12 -14.29
C LYS A 28 -1.07 -16.65 -14.36
N ASN A 29 -0.06 -17.29 -13.73
CA ASN A 29 0.09 -18.74 -13.71
C ASN A 29 0.09 -19.21 -12.25
N ASN A 30 -0.53 -20.33 -11.95
CA ASN A 30 -0.58 -20.91 -10.59
C ASN A 30 -1.32 -20.06 -9.54
N ARG A 31 -2.32 -19.28 -9.95
CA ARG A 31 -3.19 -18.60 -8.99
C ARG A 31 -4.09 -19.64 -8.31
N GLU A 32 -4.00 -19.69 -7.00
CA GLU A 32 -4.89 -20.52 -6.18
C GLU A 32 -6.26 -19.85 -6.06
N THR A 33 -7.32 -20.63 -6.20
CA THR A 33 -8.72 -20.19 -6.11
C THR A 33 -9.49 -20.88 -5.00
N GLU A 34 -8.93 -21.97 -4.46
CA GLU A 34 -9.46 -22.76 -3.36
C GLU A 34 -8.54 -22.68 -2.13
N ALA A 35 -9.04 -23.11 -0.98
CA ALA A 35 -8.31 -23.13 0.29
C ALA A 35 -7.30 -24.29 0.35
N GLU A 36 -6.39 -24.32 -0.60
CA GLU A 36 -5.34 -25.32 -0.75
C GLU A 36 -4.06 -24.69 -1.33
N GLY A 37 -2.98 -25.47 -1.39
CA GLY A 37 -1.71 -25.01 -1.94
C GLY A 37 -0.87 -24.21 -0.93
N LEU A 38 0.24 -23.63 -1.43
CA LEU A 38 1.22 -22.96 -0.57
C LEU A 38 0.67 -21.67 0.06
N GLY A 39 -0.17 -20.93 -0.65
CA GLY A 39 -0.81 -19.73 -0.10
C GLY A 39 -1.68 -20.08 1.11
N TRP A 40 -2.39 -21.19 1.05
CA TRP A 40 -3.19 -21.71 2.17
C TRP A 40 -2.31 -22.20 3.32
N GLU A 41 -1.19 -22.91 3.06
CA GLU A 41 -0.24 -23.32 4.08
C GLU A 41 0.37 -22.12 4.82
N LEU A 42 0.66 -21.03 4.10
CA LEU A 42 1.11 -19.79 4.72
C LEU A 42 0.02 -19.16 5.63
N PHE A 43 -1.25 -19.24 5.24
CA PHE A 43 -2.36 -18.81 6.11
C PHE A 43 -2.49 -19.71 7.35
N LYS A 44 -2.29 -21.01 7.21
CA LYS A 44 -2.31 -21.94 8.36
C LYS A 44 -1.29 -21.57 9.44
N ASN A 45 -0.12 -21.02 9.07
CA ASN A 45 0.83 -20.54 10.07
C ASN A 45 0.23 -19.40 10.93
N TYR A 46 -0.61 -18.53 10.34
CA TYR A 46 -1.32 -17.52 11.12
C TYR A 46 -2.36 -18.15 12.08
N LEU A 47 -3.05 -19.20 11.67
CA LEU A 47 -3.97 -19.96 12.56
C LEU A 47 -3.23 -20.61 13.72
N ILE A 48 -2.09 -21.25 13.44
CA ILE A 48 -1.24 -21.86 14.47
C ILE A 48 -0.71 -20.78 15.43
N ALA A 49 -0.29 -19.61 14.89
CA ALA A 49 0.08 -18.47 15.72
C ALA A 49 -1.06 -18.02 16.62
N LYS A 50 -2.28 -17.92 16.08
CA LYS A 50 -3.48 -17.56 16.86
C LYS A 50 -3.76 -18.57 17.98
N GLU A 51 -3.63 -19.87 17.71
CA GLU A 51 -3.84 -20.92 18.71
C GLU A 51 -2.77 -20.88 19.80
N LYS A 52 -1.47 -20.91 19.44
CA LYS A 52 -0.34 -20.94 20.37
C LYS A 52 -0.20 -19.65 21.18
N PHE A 53 -0.32 -18.49 20.53
CA PHE A 53 -0.19 -17.17 21.18
C PHE A 53 -1.42 -16.81 22.03
N ASN A 54 -2.58 -17.38 21.71
CA ASN A 54 -3.87 -17.09 22.37
C ASN A 54 -4.11 -15.57 22.55
N PRO A 55 -4.23 -14.81 21.46
CA PRO A 55 -4.29 -13.36 21.52
C PRO A 55 -5.63 -12.86 22.06
N ASP A 56 -5.60 -11.74 22.78
CA ASP A 56 -6.80 -11.01 23.20
C ASP A 56 -7.45 -10.30 22.01
N LEU A 57 -6.59 -9.76 21.14
CA LEU A 57 -6.98 -9.08 19.91
C LEU A 57 -6.19 -9.64 18.73
N PHE A 58 -6.85 -9.83 17.58
CA PHE A 58 -6.17 -10.21 16.37
C PHE A 58 -6.67 -9.44 15.14
N LEU A 59 -5.77 -9.18 14.20
CA LEU A 59 -6.04 -8.58 12.90
C LEU A 59 -5.33 -9.38 11.82
N TYR A 60 -6.09 -9.92 10.89
CA TYR A 60 -5.60 -10.55 9.65
C TYR A 60 -5.93 -9.67 8.44
N GLU A 61 -4.98 -9.50 7.53
CA GLU A 61 -5.14 -8.72 6.29
C GLU A 61 -4.79 -9.55 5.07
N ASN A 62 -5.49 -9.35 3.95
CA ASN A 62 -5.02 -9.84 2.65
C ASN A 62 -5.66 -9.06 1.47
N ASN A 63 -5.25 -9.40 0.25
CA ASN A 63 -5.71 -8.75 -0.97
C ASN A 63 -7.19 -9.09 -1.26
N LYS A 64 -8.03 -8.05 -1.49
CA LYS A 64 -9.44 -8.20 -1.85
C LYS A 64 -9.66 -9.09 -3.08
N SER A 65 -8.66 -9.21 -3.97
CA SER A 65 -8.77 -10.03 -5.19
C SER A 65 -8.66 -11.55 -4.97
N ALA A 66 -8.38 -12.04 -3.75
CA ALA A 66 -8.51 -13.46 -3.43
C ALA A 66 -9.91 -13.98 -3.82
N SER A 67 -10.00 -15.25 -4.22
CA SER A 67 -11.28 -15.87 -4.62
C SER A 67 -12.30 -15.81 -3.48
N GLN A 68 -13.57 -15.94 -3.80
CA GLN A 68 -14.62 -15.97 -2.76
C GLN A 68 -14.47 -17.19 -1.87
N ALA A 69 -14.16 -18.38 -2.44
CA ALA A 69 -13.97 -19.61 -1.68
C ALA A 69 -12.88 -19.47 -0.61
N ILE A 70 -11.70 -18.87 -0.96
CA ILE A 70 -10.64 -18.60 0.02
C ILE A 70 -11.10 -17.65 1.11
N LYS A 71 -11.81 -16.55 0.76
CA LYS A 71 -12.31 -15.58 1.75
C LYS A 71 -13.33 -16.19 2.70
N ASP A 72 -14.25 -17.00 2.18
CA ASP A 72 -15.27 -17.68 2.98
C ASP A 72 -14.63 -18.67 3.96
N GLN A 73 -13.60 -19.41 3.50
CA GLN A 73 -12.88 -20.33 4.38
C GLN A 73 -12.06 -19.57 5.45
N ILE A 74 -11.41 -18.44 5.11
CA ILE A 74 -10.72 -17.60 6.09
C ILE A 74 -11.69 -17.09 7.17
N VAL A 75 -12.89 -16.65 6.77
CA VAL A 75 -13.94 -16.21 7.69
C VAL A 75 -14.39 -17.36 8.60
N HIS A 76 -14.55 -18.55 8.05
CA HIS A 76 -14.89 -19.75 8.81
C HIS A 76 -13.81 -20.08 9.85
N GLU A 77 -12.55 -20.15 9.47
CA GLU A 77 -11.41 -20.50 10.35
C GLU A 77 -11.17 -19.45 11.46
N LEU A 78 -11.28 -18.17 11.12
CA LEU A 78 -11.06 -17.11 12.10
C LEU A 78 -12.29 -16.82 12.98
N GLY A 79 -13.50 -17.19 12.53
CA GLY A 79 -14.76 -17.06 13.26
C GLY A 79 -15.32 -15.62 13.31
N TYR A 80 -14.86 -14.72 12.46
CA TYR A 80 -15.26 -13.30 12.44
C TYR A 80 -15.52 -12.80 11.03
N PRO A 81 -16.41 -11.81 10.86
CA PRO A 81 -16.77 -11.30 9.54
C PRO A 81 -15.61 -10.55 8.87
N LEU A 82 -15.57 -10.64 7.53
CA LEU A 82 -14.64 -9.94 6.69
C LEU A 82 -15.11 -8.50 6.43
N GLN A 83 -14.21 -7.53 6.57
CA GLN A 83 -14.43 -6.14 6.19
C GLN A 83 -13.48 -5.73 5.07
N VAL A 84 -14.00 -5.13 4.00
CA VAL A 84 -13.17 -4.54 2.92
C VAL A 84 -12.98 -3.06 3.19
N ILE A 85 -11.72 -2.60 3.15
CA ILE A 85 -11.38 -1.18 3.27
C ILE A 85 -10.55 -0.76 2.04
N ASP A 86 -10.88 0.40 1.47
CA ASP A 86 -10.05 1.05 0.45
C ASP A 86 -9.14 2.08 1.13
N SER A 87 -7.83 1.95 0.93
CA SER A 87 -6.86 2.95 1.41
C SER A 87 -7.11 4.35 0.85
N ALA A 88 -7.86 4.47 -0.25
CA ALA A 88 -8.26 5.75 -0.83
C ALA A 88 -8.99 6.68 0.15
N LEU A 89 -9.61 6.13 1.19
CA LEU A 89 -10.25 6.91 2.26
C LEU A 89 -9.24 7.73 3.08
N VAL A 90 -8.02 7.22 3.27
CA VAL A 90 -7.01 7.84 4.16
C VAL A 90 -5.69 8.16 3.46
N SER A 91 -5.58 7.87 2.17
CA SER A 91 -4.37 8.01 1.36
C SER A 91 -4.71 8.46 -0.07
N ALA A 92 -3.70 8.91 -0.79
CA ALA A 92 -3.80 9.20 -2.22
C ALA A 92 -3.82 7.94 -3.11
N GLN A 93 -3.95 6.73 -2.56
CA GLN A 93 -3.86 5.46 -3.28
C GLN A 93 -5.17 4.68 -3.26
N LYS A 94 -5.65 4.23 -4.42
CA LYS A 94 -6.69 3.20 -4.49
C LYS A 94 -6.08 1.83 -4.21
N ARG A 95 -6.38 1.26 -3.03
CA ARG A 95 -5.83 -0.02 -2.57
C ARG A 95 -6.85 -0.76 -1.72
N LEU A 96 -7.58 -1.67 -2.32
CA LEU A 96 -8.59 -2.50 -1.66
C LEU A 96 -7.93 -3.70 -0.97
N ARG A 97 -8.20 -3.83 0.34
CA ARG A 97 -7.79 -4.97 1.15
C ARG A 97 -8.98 -5.48 1.95
N PHE A 98 -8.97 -6.76 2.29
CA PHE A 98 -9.90 -7.28 3.28
C PHE A 98 -9.18 -7.54 4.60
N TYR A 99 -9.94 -7.41 5.66
CA TYR A 99 -9.51 -7.59 7.04
C TYR A 99 -10.48 -8.48 7.78
N VAL A 100 -9.95 -9.38 8.63
CA VAL A 100 -10.71 -10.14 9.60
C VAL A 100 -10.13 -9.87 10.98
N LYS A 101 -10.96 -9.51 11.95
CA LYS A 101 -10.55 -9.12 13.31
C LYS A 101 -11.65 -9.37 14.30
N ASN A 102 -11.31 -9.51 15.58
CA ASN A 102 -12.26 -9.82 16.65
C ASN A 102 -12.83 -8.59 17.38
N TRP A 103 -12.83 -7.43 16.72
CA TRP A 103 -13.50 -6.21 17.20
C TRP A 103 -14.20 -5.47 16.06
N GLU A 104 -15.21 -4.69 16.41
CA GLU A 104 -15.91 -3.85 15.45
C GLU A 104 -15.15 -2.54 15.19
N CYS A 105 -15.18 -2.09 13.94
CA CYS A 105 -14.57 -0.86 13.50
C CYS A 105 -15.34 -0.32 12.28
N PRO A 106 -15.84 0.92 12.30
CA PRO A 106 -16.45 1.53 11.12
C PRO A 106 -15.40 1.76 10.03
N LEU A 107 -15.86 2.05 8.81
CA LEU A 107 -14.97 2.52 7.76
C LEU A 107 -14.34 3.87 8.15
N PRO A 108 -13.09 4.14 7.75
CA PRO A 108 -12.50 5.47 7.90
C PRO A 108 -13.30 6.52 7.11
N GLU A 109 -13.34 7.74 7.61
CA GLU A 109 -13.83 8.88 6.84
C GLU A 109 -12.89 9.19 5.67
N ASP A 110 -13.47 9.65 4.56
CA ASP A 110 -12.68 10.09 3.41
C ASP A 110 -11.99 11.43 3.69
N ARG A 111 -10.66 11.40 3.64
CA ARG A 111 -9.83 12.61 3.84
C ARG A 111 -9.63 13.43 2.55
N GLY A 112 -10.15 13.00 1.41
CA GLY A 112 -10.06 13.69 0.14
C GLY A 112 -8.64 13.84 -0.44
N ILE A 113 -7.64 13.09 0.06
CA ILE A 113 -6.23 13.23 -0.35
C ILE A 113 -6.06 12.76 -1.79
N LEU A 114 -5.55 13.63 -2.66
CA LEU A 114 -5.23 13.32 -4.05
C LEU A 114 -3.74 13.09 -4.24
N LEU A 115 -3.35 12.50 -5.36
CA LEU A 115 -1.94 12.22 -5.64
C LEU A 115 -1.09 13.49 -5.67
N LYS A 116 -1.61 14.58 -6.24
CA LYS A 116 -0.92 15.90 -6.27
C LYS A 116 -0.50 16.41 -4.89
N ASP A 117 -1.23 16.01 -3.83
CA ASP A 117 -1.01 16.51 -2.47
C ASP A 117 0.20 15.86 -1.78
N ILE A 118 0.76 14.79 -2.39
CA ILE A 118 1.89 14.04 -1.84
C ILE A 118 3.14 14.08 -2.74
N LEU A 119 3.08 14.76 -3.89
CA LEU A 119 4.20 14.80 -4.82
C LEU A 119 5.39 15.61 -4.31
N GLU A 120 6.58 15.15 -4.66
CA GLU A 120 7.83 15.91 -4.51
C GLU A 120 8.08 16.72 -5.78
N LEU A 121 8.13 18.04 -5.65
CA LEU A 121 8.46 18.97 -6.74
C LEU A 121 9.80 19.64 -6.39
N SER A 122 10.91 18.90 -6.54
CA SER A 122 12.26 19.39 -6.27
C SER A 122 13.17 19.23 -7.50
N GLU A 123 14.24 20.04 -7.57
CA GLU A 123 15.26 19.95 -8.62
C GLU A 123 15.80 18.52 -8.75
N SER A 124 16.12 17.86 -7.63
CA SER A 124 16.69 16.51 -7.63
C SER A 124 15.76 15.43 -8.18
N VAL A 125 14.45 15.66 -8.15
CA VAL A 125 13.44 14.75 -8.73
C VAL A 125 13.36 14.92 -10.23
N VAL A 126 13.40 16.18 -10.71
CA VAL A 126 13.31 16.49 -12.15
C VAL A 126 14.57 16.04 -12.91
N GLU A 127 15.77 16.22 -12.32
CA GLU A 127 17.05 15.84 -12.94
C GLU A 127 17.22 14.31 -13.09
N LYS A 128 16.72 13.52 -12.15
CA LYS A 128 16.94 12.06 -12.11
C LYS A 128 15.97 11.26 -12.99
N GLU A 129 14.85 11.85 -13.38
CA GLU A 129 13.82 11.13 -14.10
C GLU A 129 14.03 11.18 -15.63
N LYS A 130 14.03 9.98 -16.24
CA LYS A 130 13.87 9.87 -17.69
C LYS A 130 12.43 10.21 -18.02
N ALA A 131 12.19 11.39 -18.59
CA ALA A 131 10.87 11.75 -19.07
C ALA A 131 10.41 10.80 -20.19
N TYR A 132 9.12 10.46 -20.25
CA TYR A 132 8.53 9.56 -21.21
C TYR A 132 7.66 10.32 -22.22
N CYS A 133 7.60 9.84 -23.48
CA CYS A 133 6.71 10.40 -24.50
C CYS A 133 5.37 9.71 -24.53
N LEU A 134 4.28 10.48 -24.63
CA LEU A 134 2.95 9.98 -24.98
C LEU A 134 2.96 9.50 -26.44
N CYS A 135 2.54 8.26 -26.66
CA CYS A 135 2.27 7.75 -28.01
C CYS A 135 0.84 8.07 -28.40
N THR A 136 0.71 8.84 -29.48
CA THR A 136 -0.58 9.32 -29.98
C THR A 136 -1.39 8.25 -30.71
N ASP A 137 -0.78 7.14 -31.09
CA ASP A 137 -1.44 6.08 -31.89
C ASP A 137 -2.42 5.21 -31.06
N HIS A 138 -2.41 5.34 -29.72
CA HIS A 138 -3.26 4.58 -28.82
C HIS A 138 -4.00 5.44 -27.79
N VAL A 139 -4.28 6.68 -28.15
CA VAL A 139 -5.08 7.56 -27.33
C VAL A 139 -6.56 7.15 -27.43
N TRP A 140 -7.00 6.31 -26.52
CA TRP A 140 -8.44 6.06 -26.33
C TRP A 140 -9.07 7.35 -25.81
N THR A 141 -10.01 7.90 -26.59
CA THR A 141 -10.73 9.09 -26.21
C THR A 141 -11.46 8.84 -24.88
N THR A 142 -10.96 9.47 -23.85
CA THR A 142 -11.53 9.48 -22.50
C THR A 142 -12.90 10.15 -22.45
N ARG A 143 -13.48 10.51 -23.60
CA ARG A 143 -14.75 11.24 -23.74
C ARG A 143 -15.90 10.58 -22.99
N ASP A 144 -15.97 9.25 -22.97
CA ASP A 144 -17.04 8.51 -22.28
C ASP A 144 -16.76 8.31 -20.79
N TYR A 145 -15.48 8.29 -20.39
CA TYR A 145 -15.08 8.17 -18.99
C TYR A 145 -15.37 9.49 -18.23
N PHE A 146 -15.05 10.64 -18.82
CA PHE A 146 -15.28 11.95 -18.20
C PHE A 146 -16.77 12.31 -18.12
N LYS A 147 -17.60 11.94 -19.08
CA LYS A 147 -19.06 12.17 -19.02
C LYS A 147 -19.73 11.48 -17.84
N LYS A 148 -19.17 10.35 -17.38
CA LYS A 148 -19.75 9.53 -16.31
C LYS A 148 -19.36 10.01 -14.91
N HIS A 149 -18.33 10.87 -14.75
CA HIS A 149 -17.70 11.20 -13.47
C HIS A 149 -17.63 12.70 -13.16
N GLN A 150 -18.37 13.54 -13.86
CA GLN A 150 -18.34 15.01 -13.72
C GLN A 150 -18.83 15.58 -12.37
N SER A 151 -19.32 14.76 -11.45
CA SER A 151 -19.95 15.26 -10.21
C SER A 151 -19.58 14.49 -8.93
N GLN A 152 -18.57 13.63 -8.92
CA GLN A 152 -18.19 12.88 -7.72
C GLN A 152 -16.73 13.08 -7.37
N ILE A 153 -16.42 13.16 -6.06
CA ILE A 153 -15.10 13.04 -5.47
C ILE A 153 -14.38 11.86 -6.13
N VAL A 154 -13.21 12.12 -6.74
CA VAL A 154 -12.52 11.14 -7.60
C VAL A 154 -11.81 10.12 -6.75
N PHE A 155 -12.46 9.03 -6.39
CA PHE A 155 -11.86 7.87 -5.73
C PHE A 155 -11.02 6.98 -6.66
N GLU A 156 -11.05 7.22 -7.96
CA GLU A 156 -10.44 6.38 -8.97
C GLU A 156 -9.18 7.03 -9.57
N PRO A 157 -8.19 6.22 -10.00
CA PRO A 157 -7.12 6.70 -10.85
C PRO A 157 -7.67 7.17 -12.20
N VAL A 158 -7.41 8.42 -12.56
CA VAL A 158 -7.87 9.01 -13.82
C VAL A 158 -6.80 8.78 -14.90
N ARG A 159 -7.06 7.85 -15.84
CA ARG A 159 -6.15 7.58 -16.95
C ARG A 159 -6.22 8.69 -18.00
N ILE A 160 -5.05 9.20 -18.42
CA ILE A 160 -4.89 10.20 -19.48
C ILE A 160 -4.53 9.54 -20.81
N GLY A 161 -3.62 8.55 -20.81
CA GLY A 161 -3.15 7.91 -22.04
C GLY A 161 -2.15 6.80 -21.76
N ASP A 162 -1.29 6.51 -22.75
CA ASP A 162 -0.25 5.48 -22.71
C ASP A 162 1.06 5.98 -23.32
N ILE A 163 2.15 5.33 -22.97
CA ILE A 163 3.46 5.46 -23.62
C ILE A 163 3.82 4.18 -24.36
N GLY A 164 3.54 4.09 -25.66
CA GLY A 164 3.97 3.00 -26.53
C GLY A 164 3.14 1.72 -26.53
N SER A 165 2.37 1.40 -25.48
CA SER A 165 1.47 0.26 -25.50
C SER A 165 0.37 0.36 -24.44
N ASN A 166 -0.76 -0.32 -24.66
CA ASN A 166 -1.88 -0.35 -23.70
C ASN A 166 -1.62 -1.28 -22.49
N SER A 167 -0.39 -1.67 -22.21
CA SER A 167 -0.10 -2.50 -21.04
C SER A 167 -0.22 -1.67 -19.75
N GLN A 168 -0.52 -2.31 -18.63
CA GLN A 168 -0.65 -1.62 -17.34
C GLN A 168 0.60 -0.78 -16.97
N ALA A 169 1.79 -1.26 -17.34
CA ALA A 169 3.07 -0.61 -17.07
C ALA A 169 3.31 0.67 -17.89
N HIS A 170 2.51 0.92 -18.92
CA HIS A 170 2.65 2.06 -19.84
C HIS A 170 1.51 3.06 -19.74
N ARG A 171 0.51 2.78 -18.91
CA ARG A 171 -0.62 3.68 -18.69
C ARG A 171 -0.20 4.91 -17.91
N VAL A 172 -0.65 6.08 -18.38
CA VAL A 172 -0.39 7.38 -17.76
C VAL A 172 -1.67 7.88 -17.10
N TYR A 173 -1.54 8.33 -15.86
CA TYR A 173 -2.65 8.80 -15.05
C TYR A 173 -2.46 10.26 -14.65
N SER A 174 -3.55 10.94 -14.34
CA SER A 174 -3.56 12.29 -13.77
C SER A 174 -3.10 12.26 -12.31
N CYS A 175 -2.28 13.22 -11.90
CA CYS A 175 -1.97 13.43 -10.48
C CYS A 175 -3.14 14.12 -9.72
N TYR A 176 -4.15 14.63 -10.41
CA TYR A 176 -5.36 15.20 -9.82
C TYR A 176 -6.42 14.14 -9.46
N GLY A 177 -6.08 12.86 -9.54
CA GLY A 177 -6.86 11.73 -9.06
C GLY A 177 -6.12 10.93 -7.99
N LYS A 178 -6.63 9.72 -7.71
CA LYS A 178 -5.91 8.75 -6.85
C LYS A 178 -4.82 8.05 -7.65
N SER A 179 -3.79 7.55 -6.98
CA SER A 179 -2.81 6.67 -7.62
C SER A 179 -3.37 5.25 -7.79
N VAL A 180 -2.78 4.51 -8.73
CA VAL A 180 -3.00 3.06 -8.82
C VAL A 180 -2.34 2.35 -7.63
N ASN A 181 -2.77 1.12 -7.36
CA ASN A 181 -2.20 0.29 -6.31
C ASN A 181 -0.70 0.03 -6.55
N LEU A 182 0.13 0.29 -5.54
CA LEU A 182 1.55 -0.07 -5.55
C LEU A 182 1.71 -1.59 -5.63
N VAL A 183 2.65 -2.05 -6.45
CA VAL A 183 2.98 -3.46 -6.61
C VAL A 183 4.44 -3.75 -6.28
N ALA A 184 4.69 -4.84 -5.58
CA ALA A 184 6.04 -5.24 -5.15
C ALA A 184 6.92 -5.76 -6.31
N ASN A 185 6.32 -6.58 -7.16
CA ASN A 185 7.00 -7.26 -8.27
C ASN A 185 6.32 -6.88 -9.58
N GLY A 186 6.79 -5.84 -10.21
CA GLY A 186 6.34 -5.44 -11.53
C GLY A 186 7.51 -5.28 -12.48
N GLY A 187 7.36 -5.75 -13.72
CA GLY A 187 8.27 -5.44 -14.81
C GLY A 187 7.82 -4.18 -15.56
N GLY A 188 8.73 -3.55 -16.29
CA GLY A 188 8.42 -2.40 -17.14
C GLY A 188 8.45 -1.04 -16.44
N GLN A 189 8.14 0.00 -17.22
CA GLN A 189 8.45 1.39 -16.86
C GLN A 189 7.59 1.91 -15.70
N GLY A 190 6.27 1.73 -15.72
CA GLY A 190 5.33 2.18 -14.69
C GLY A 190 4.75 1.06 -13.81
N ALA A 191 5.29 -0.18 -13.88
CA ALA A 191 4.64 -1.36 -13.30
C ALA A 191 4.55 -1.35 -11.76
N LYS A 192 5.47 -0.64 -11.07
CA LYS A 192 5.49 -0.60 -9.59
C LYS A 192 4.67 0.53 -9.01
N THR A 193 4.65 1.68 -9.65
CA THR A 193 4.05 2.92 -9.13
C THR A 193 2.98 3.50 -10.04
N GLY A 194 2.86 3.04 -11.30
CA GLY A 194 2.18 3.74 -12.37
C GLY A 194 3.05 4.85 -12.97
N LEU A 195 2.57 5.45 -14.07
CA LEU A 195 3.11 6.68 -14.67
C LEU A 195 2.11 7.80 -14.46
N TYR A 196 2.61 9.00 -14.20
CA TYR A 196 1.75 10.13 -13.89
C TYR A 196 2.16 11.38 -14.67
N PHE A 197 1.15 12.12 -15.09
CA PHE A 197 1.30 13.45 -15.63
C PHE A 197 1.42 14.41 -14.45
N VAL A 198 2.64 14.89 -14.21
CA VAL A 198 3.01 15.67 -13.02
C VAL A 198 3.29 17.11 -13.44
N PRO A 199 2.73 18.13 -12.75
CA PRO A 199 3.05 19.53 -13.00
C PRO A 199 4.55 19.78 -12.92
N LEU A 200 5.07 20.57 -13.87
CA LEU A 200 6.45 21.02 -13.90
C LEU A 200 6.46 22.53 -13.61
N PRO A 201 6.97 22.98 -12.46
CA PRO A 201 7.17 24.39 -12.19
C PRO A 201 8.06 25.04 -13.25
N GLU A 202 7.73 26.26 -13.70
CA GLU A 202 8.46 26.96 -14.78
C GLU A 202 9.95 27.12 -14.45
N GLU A 203 10.29 27.37 -13.19
CA GLU A 203 11.67 27.49 -12.71
C GLU A 203 12.49 26.21 -12.89
N LEU A 204 11.81 25.03 -12.91
CA LEU A 204 12.44 23.72 -13.09
C LEU A 204 12.49 23.28 -14.56
N GLU A 205 11.86 23.99 -15.48
CA GLU A 205 11.83 23.66 -16.91
C GLU A 205 13.24 23.51 -17.52
N LYS A 206 14.17 24.38 -17.10
CA LYS A 206 15.56 24.35 -17.59
C LYS A 206 16.32 23.07 -17.21
N LEU A 207 15.89 22.35 -16.15
CA LEU A 207 16.53 21.12 -15.68
C LEU A 207 16.10 19.90 -16.48
N VAL A 208 15.03 19.98 -17.26
CA VAL A 208 14.57 18.85 -18.09
C VAL A 208 15.52 18.70 -19.28
N CYS A 209 16.28 17.60 -19.30
CA CYS A 209 17.32 17.35 -20.32
C CYS A 209 16.76 17.26 -21.74
N ASP A 210 15.52 16.81 -21.92
CA ASP A 210 14.86 16.66 -23.21
C ASP A 210 13.55 17.48 -23.23
N LYS A 211 13.65 18.68 -23.82
CA LYS A 211 12.52 19.62 -23.92
C LYS A 211 11.33 19.04 -24.71
N GLY A 212 11.54 18.06 -25.60
CA GLY A 212 10.49 17.37 -26.32
C GLY A 212 9.61 16.49 -25.43
N LYS A 213 9.95 16.37 -24.15
CA LYS A 213 9.19 15.61 -23.14
C LYS A 213 8.45 16.49 -22.14
N ILE A 214 8.50 17.80 -22.32
CA ILE A 214 7.68 18.76 -21.62
C ILE A 214 6.38 18.94 -22.40
N TYR A 215 5.27 18.76 -21.72
CA TYR A 215 3.93 18.91 -22.27
C TYR A 215 3.34 20.23 -21.78
N LYS A 216 2.89 21.06 -22.71
CA LYS A 216 2.14 22.28 -22.38
C LYS A 216 0.66 21.98 -22.49
N VAL A 217 -0.06 22.21 -21.41
CA VAL A 217 -1.53 22.18 -21.39
C VAL A 217 -2.04 23.61 -21.53
N GLU A 218 -2.86 23.89 -22.54
CA GLU A 218 -3.51 25.19 -22.77
C GLU A 218 -4.99 24.95 -23.09
N ASN A 219 -5.89 25.69 -22.42
CA ASN A 219 -7.32 25.51 -22.55
C ASN A 219 -7.75 24.06 -22.39
N HIS A 220 -7.17 23.34 -21.42
CA HIS A 220 -7.38 21.92 -21.16
C HIS A 220 -7.04 21.00 -22.36
N THR A 221 -6.14 21.43 -23.25
CA THR A 221 -5.68 20.63 -24.41
C THR A 221 -4.15 20.51 -24.43
N ILE A 222 -3.69 19.40 -25.03
CA ILE A 222 -2.27 19.20 -25.39
C ILE A 222 -2.21 19.21 -26.92
N PRO A 223 -1.45 20.13 -27.55
CA PRO A 223 -1.28 20.10 -29.00
C PRO A 223 -0.42 18.89 -29.40
N THR A 224 -0.88 18.14 -30.38
CA THR A 224 -0.13 17.02 -30.94
C THR A 224 -0.07 17.11 -32.47
N LYS A 225 0.86 16.36 -33.09
CA LYS A 225 0.95 16.30 -34.55
C LYS A 225 -0.31 15.74 -35.27
N PHE A 226 -1.23 15.14 -34.50
CA PHE A 226 -2.50 14.60 -35.00
C PHE A 226 -3.72 15.45 -34.60
N GLY A 227 -3.50 16.65 -34.04
CA GLY A 227 -4.53 17.55 -33.54
C GLY A 227 -4.47 17.71 -32.01
N ASP A 228 -5.35 18.54 -31.49
CA ASP A 228 -5.41 18.85 -30.07
C ASP A 228 -6.07 17.71 -29.29
N PHE A 229 -5.41 17.29 -28.22
CA PHE A 229 -5.85 16.26 -27.32
C PHE A 229 -6.43 16.85 -26.04
N ASN A 230 -7.72 16.65 -25.79
CA ASN A 230 -8.39 17.17 -24.60
C ASN A 230 -7.97 16.38 -23.35
N VAL A 231 -7.50 17.11 -22.34
CA VAL A 231 -7.14 16.59 -21.00
C VAL A 231 -7.88 17.40 -19.94
N ASN A 232 -8.36 16.73 -18.90
CA ASN A 232 -8.97 17.43 -17.76
C ASN A 232 -7.88 17.79 -16.72
N LEU A 233 -6.95 18.66 -17.15
CA LEU A 233 -5.83 19.15 -16.33
C LEU A 233 -5.84 20.69 -16.35
N PRO A 234 -5.39 21.35 -15.28
CA PRO A 234 -5.09 22.77 -15.30
C PRO A 234 -4.07 23.13 -16.38
N ASP A 235 -4.14 24.34 -16.89
CA ASP A 235 -3.14 24.87 -17.81
C ASP A 235 -1.77 24.96 -17.12
N GLY A 236 -0.70 24.67 -17.86
CA GLY A 236 0.67 24.67 -17.33
C GLY A 236 1.60 23.69 -18.03
N LEU A 237 2.80 23.57 -17.50
CA LEU A 237 3.80 22.61 -17.97
C LEU A 237 3.71 21.30 -17.19
N TYR A 238 3.95 20.18 -17.86
CA TYR A 238 3.87 18.83 -17.29
C TYR A 238 4.98 17.93 -17.82
N ILE A 239 5.36 16.94 -17.00
CA ILE A 239 6.19 15.80 -17.38
C ILE A 239 5.52 14.49 -17.04
N ILE A 240 5.87 13.40 -17.74
CA ILE A 240 5.42 12.05 -17.38
C ILE A 240 6.54 11.36 -16.62
N ARG A 241 6.26 10.93 -15.39
CA ARG A 241 7.22 10.22 -14.56
C ARG A 241 6.58 9.16 -13.65
N LYS A 242 7.42 8.32 -13.08
CA LYS A 242 7.05 7.44 -11.95
C LYS A 242 7.02 8.23 -10.64
N LEU A 243 6.42 7.62 -9.62
CA LEU A 243 6.57 8.12 -8.26
C LEU A 243 7.97 7.79 -7.72
N THR A 244 8.50 8.67 -6.88
CA THR A 244 9.71 8.41 -6.09
C THR A 244 9.43 7.40 -4.96
N VAL A 245 10.48 6.90 -4.30
CA VAL A 245 10.31 6.03 -3.11
C VAL A 245 9.64 6.80 -1.98
N THR A 246 9.97 8.08 -1.80
CA THR A 246 9.34 8.97 -0.83
C THR A 246 7.83 9.10 -1.09
N GLU A 247 7.45 9.40 -2.34
CA GLU A 247 6.04 9.50 -2.72
C GLU A 247 5.31 8.15 -2.54
N ALA A 248 5.98 7.03 -2.85
CA ALA A 248 5.44 5.70 -2.58
C ALA A 248 5.28 5.42 -1.07
N ALA A 249 6.20 5.91 -0.22
CA ALA A 249 6.06 5.83 1.24
C ALA A 249 4.86 6.68 1.72
N ARG A 250 4.70 7.90 1.20
CA ARG A 250 3.53 8.75 1.49
C ARG A 250 2.20 8.10 1.07
N LEU A 251 2.17 7.33 -0.04
CA LEU A 251 1.00 6.54 -0.42
C LEU A 251 0.65 5.46 0.60
N GLN A 252 1.66 4.88 1.27
CA GLN A 252 1.45 3.94 2.38
C GLN A 252 1.32 4.65 3.73
N THR A 253 1.25 6.00 3.72
CA THR A 253 1.16 6.85 4.90
C THR A 253 2.30 6.64 5.90
N MET A 254 3.50 6.33 5.35
CA MET A 254 4.75 6.16 6.06
C MET A 254 5.61 7.42 5.99
N PRO A 255 6.57 7.64 6.92
CA PRO A 255 7.50 8.77 6.87
C PRO A 255 8.39 8.76 5.62
N ASP A 256 8.80 9.95 5.15
CA ASP A 256 9.59 10.11 3.94
C ASP A 256 10.89 9.29 3.93
N ASN A 257 11.60 9.24 5.05
CA ASN A 257 12.88 8.55 5.18
C ASN A 257 12.78 7.09 5.63
N TYR A 258 11.58 6.53 5.68
CA TYR A 258 11.36 5.18 6.23
C TYR A 258 12.15 4.09 5.50
N MET A 259 12.35 4.25 4.19
CA MET A 259 13.04 3.28 3.32
C MET A 259 14.53 3.60 3.07
N LYS A 260 15.16 4.49 3.86
CA LYS A 260 16.52 5.01 3.61
C LYS A 260 17.63 3.93 3.63
N SER A 261 17.43 2.83 4.37
CA SER A 261 18.40 1.75 4.56
C SER A 261 18.50 0.75 3.40
N VAL A 262 17.65 0.89 2.37
CA VAL A 262 17.64 -0.04 1.23
C VAL A 262 17.65 0.69 -0.11
N SER A 263 17.97 -0.03 -1.19
CA SER A 263 17.89 0.54 -2.54
C SER A 263 16.45 0.90 -2.94
N ALA A 264 16.28 1.81 -3.89
CA ALA A 264 14.96 2.19 -4.41
C ALA A 264 14.13 0.97 -4.87
N GLN A 265 14.77 -0.02 -5.49
CA GLN A 265 14.08 -1.23 -5.94
C GLN A 265 13.50 -2.01 -4.76
N GLN A 266 14.26 -2.16 -3.67
CA GLN A 266 13.80 -2.84 -2.46
C GLN A 266 12.77 -1.98 -1.71
N GLY A 267 12.94 -0.65 -1.74
CA GLY A 267 11.97 0.30 -1.22
C GLY A 267 10.58 0.11 -1.85
N TYR A 268 10.50 0.11 -3.19
CA TYR A 268 9.23 -0.16 -3.87
C TYR A 268 8.67 -1.56 -3.57
N LYS A 269 9.54 -2.58 -3.42
CA LYS A 269 9.11 -3.94 -3.05
C LYS A 269 8.48 -3.96 -1.66
N GLY A 270 9.15 -3.40 -0.67
CA GLY A 270 8.67 -3.34 0.71
C GLY A 270 7.36 -2.56 0.84
N LEU A 271 7.28 -1.37 0.22
CA LEU A 271 6.07 -0.55 0.22
C LEU A 271 4.90 -1.22 -0.55
N GLY A 272 5.18 -1.90 -1.66
CA GLY A 272 4.16 -2.60 -2.44
C GLY A 272 3.55 -3.80 -1.69
N ASN A 273 4.34 -4.50 -0.88
CA ASN A 273 3.87 -5.58 0.01
C ASN A 273 3.28 -5.04 1.31
N GLY A 274 3.74 -3.88 1.78
CA GLY A 274 3.38 -3.31 3.07
C GLY A 274 1.91 -2.85 3.18
N TRP A 275 1.50 -2.56 4.40
CA TRP A 275 0.21 -2.00 4.73
C TRP A 275 0.16 -0.47 4.51
N THR A 276 -1.04 0.07 4.32
CA THR A 276 -1.27 1.51 4.47
C THR A 276 -1.45 1.79 5.96
N ALA A 277 -0.46 2.44 6.58
CA ALA A 277 -0.38 2.58 8.04
C ALA A 277 -1.62 3.24 8.66
N GLU A 278 -2.17 4.30 8.04
CA GLU A 278 -3.38 4.97 8.56
C GLU A 278 -4.63 4.07 8.57
N VAL A 279 -4.72 3.06 7.68
CA VAL A 279 -5.81 2.06 7.74
C VAL A 279 -5.63 1.17 8.96
N ILE A 280 -4.41 0.74 9.25
CA ILE A 280 -4.11 -0.10 10.43
C ILE A 280 -4.31 0.69 11.72
N ILE A 281 -3.80 1.94 11.78
CA ILE A 281 -3.99 2.85 12.91
C ILE A 281 -5.48 3.06 13.17
N HIS A 282 -6.28 3.32 12.12
CA HIS A 282 -7.73 3.47 12.27
C HIS A 282 -8.34 2.24 12.94
N GLN A 283 -8.03 1.03 12.47
CA GLN A 283 -8.57 -0.20 13.03
C GLN A 283 -8.10 -0.44 14.48
N LEU A 284 -6.79 -0.27 14.75
CA LEU A 284 -6.22 -0.45 16.09
C LEU A 284 -6.76 0.58 17.10
N LYS A 285 -7.11 1.80 16.69
CA LYS A 285 -7.77 2.78 17.57
C LYS A 285 -9.08 2.25 18.17
N TYR A 286 -9.82 1.43 17.42
CA TYR A 286 -11.05 0.80 17.92
C TYR A 286 -10.76 -0.44 18.78
N GLY A 287 -9.81 -1.29 18.37
CA GLY A 287 -9.43 -2.46 19.14
C GLY A 287 -8.77 -2.12 20.49
N LEU A 288 -7.94 -1.09 20.50
CA LEU A 288 -7.16 -0.66 21.68
C LEU A 288 -7.75 0.57 22.39
N LYS A 289 -9.03 0.93 22.14
CA LYS A 289 -9.64 2.18 22.62
C LYS A 289 -9.58 2.36 24.15
N ASP A 290 -9.68 1.25 24.89
CA ASP A 290 -9.74 1.25 26.35
C ASP A 290 -8.38 0.88 26.99
N ILE A 291 -7.31 0.74 26.19
CA ILE A 291 -5.97 0.35 26.65
C ILE A 291 -5.11 1.61 26.84
N PRO A 292 -4.59 1.88 28.04
CA PRO A 292 -3.67 2.99 28.29
C PRO A 292 -2.40 2.88 27.46
N LYS A 293 -1.77 4.04 27.15
CA LYS A 293 -0.60 4.07 26.25
C LYS A 293 0.67 3.46 26.85
N ASP A 294 0.75 3.40 28.14
CA ASP A 294 1.84 2.78 28.93
C ASP A 294 1.55 1.34 29.35
N TYR A 295 0.34 0.83 29.07
CA TYR A 295 0.00 -0.55 29.38
C TYR A 295 0.85 -1.52 28.57
N PRO A 296 1.37 -2.62 29.19
CA PRO A 296 2.20 -3.57 28.47
C PRO A 296 1.42 -4.31 27.37
N ILE A 297 1.94 -4.26 26.15
CA ILE A 297 1.40 -4.98 24.97
C ILE A 297 2.45 -5.92 24.44
N GLU A 298 2.11 -7.20 24.36
CA GLU A 298 2.85 -8.22 23.61
C GLU A 298 2.28 -8.36 22.22
N VAL A 299 3.10 -8.10 21.21
CA VAL A 299 2.72 -8.20 19.80
C VAL A 299 3.40 -9.37 19.14
N LEU A 300 2.63 -10.18 18.46
CA LEU A 300 3.12 -11.16 17.51
C LEU A 300 2.71 -10.72 16.10
N SER A 301 3.69 -10.42 15.26
CA SER A 301 3.46 -10.02 13.88
C SER A 301 3.88 -11.14 12.93
N MET A 302 2.92 -11.63 12.14
CA MET A 302 3.13 -12.68 11.15
C MET A 302 3.31 -12.06 9.77
N TYR A 303 4.44 -12.38 9.10
CA TYR A 303 4.80 -11.78 7.81
C TYR A 303 4.94 -10.26 7.90
N ASP A 304 5.73 -9.81 8.85
CA ASP A 304 5.81 -8.42 9.33
C ASP A 304 6.18 -7.40 8.24
N GLY A 305 6.95 -7.83 7.26
CA GLY A 305 7.44 -6.94 6.22
C GLY A 305 8.41 -5.88 6.76
N ILE A 306 8.09 -4.63 6.51
CA ILE A 306 8.94 -3.48 6.85
C ILE A 306 8.69 -2.89 8.26
N GLY A 307 8.04 -3.63 9.17
CA GLY A 307 7.76 -3.15 10.54
C GLY A 307 6.59 -2.18 10.64
N THR A 308 5.65 -2.21 9.69
CA THR A 308 4.51 -1.26 9.68
C THR A 308 3.64 -1.38 10.93
N GLY A 309 3.46 -2.58 11.49
CA GLY A 309 2.71 -2.79 12.73
C GLY A 309 3.34 -2.08 13.92
N ARG A 310 4.66 -2.17 14.07
CA ARG A 310 5.42 -1.48 15.13
C ARG A 310 5.32 0.04 14.98
N TYR A 311 5.47 0.56 13.74
CA TYR A 311 5.27 1.97 13.42
C TYR A 311 3.87 2.46 13.81
N CYS A 312 2.82 1.69 13.53
CA CYS A 312 1.45 2.08 13.87
C CYS A 312 1.25 2.25 15.38
N LEU A 313 1.78 1.32 16.19
CA LEU A 313 1.71 1.40 17.65
C LEU A 313 2.49 2.59 18.20
N ASP A 314 3.69 2.84 17.68
CA ASP A 314 4.52 4.01 18.03
C ASP A 314 3.79 5.32 17.70
N LYS A 315 3.28 5.46 16.49
CA LYS A 315 2.50 6.64 16.05
C LYS A 315 1.22 6.86 16.88
N MET A 316 0.65 5.79 17.42
CA MET A 316 -0.47 5.86 18.35
C MET A 316 -0.06 6.22 19.79
N GLY A 317 1.24 6.28 20.10
CA GLY A 317 1.82 6.65 21.38
C GLY A 317 1.89 5.51 22.40
N TYR A 318 1.86 4.24 21.97
CA TYR A 318 2.10 3.11 22.87
C TYR A 318 3.59 2.96 23.17
N THR A 319 3.97 3.04 24.45
CA THR A 319 5.37 3.10 24.89
C THR A 319 5.90 1.79 25.46
N ASN A 320 5.02 0.90 25.92
CA ASN A 320 5.39 -0.37 26.54
C ASN A 320 5.00 -1.54 25.63
N VAL A 321 5.78 -1.76 24.57
CA VAL A 321 5.49 -2.75 23.53
C VAL A 321 6.64 -3.73 23.41
N THR A 322 6.36 -5.02 23.62
CA THR A 322 7.26 -6.12 23.22
C THR A 322 6.79 -6.65 21.87
N TYR A 323 7.63 -6.52 20.84
CA TYR A 323 7.25 -6.83 19.47
C TYR A 323 8.08 -7.96 18.88
N LYS A 324 7.43 -9.09 18.60
CA LYS A 324 8.02 -10.28 17.95
C LYS A 324 7.52 -10.37 16.51
N ALA A 325 8.41 -10.57 15.55
CA ALA A 325 8.10 -10.55 14.11
C ALA A 325 8.62 -11.78 13.38
N TYR A 326 7.77 -12.44 12.61
CA TYR A 326 8.17 -13.45 11.63
C TYR A 326 8.28 -12.80 10.26
N GLU A 327 9.48 -12.74 9.70
CA GLU A 327 9.80 -12.23 8.37
C GLU A 327 11.07 -12.91 7.84
N ILE A 328 11.14 -13.19 6.53
CA ILE A 328 12.29 -13.83 5.87
C ILE A 328 12.99 -12.92 4.86
N ASP A 329 12.32 -11.86 4.39
CA ASP A 329 12.95 -10.92 3.44
C ASP A 329 13.96 -10.04 4.19
N LYS A 330 15.25 -10.32 3.97
CA LYS A 330 16.35 -9.60 4.61
C LYS A 330 16.30 -8.08 4.44
N TYR A 331 15.76 -7.58 3.32
CA TYR A 331 15.64 -6.14 3.09
C TYR A 331 14.48 -5.54 3.86
N ALA A 332 13.37 -6.27 3.98
CA ALA A 332 12.26 -5.87 4.84
C ALA A 332 12.70 -5.83 6.31
N MET A 333 13.40 -6.87 6.79
CA MET A 333 13.98 -6.91 8.14
C MET A 333 15.00 -5.78 8.38
N THR A 334 15.83 -5.44 7.37
CA THR A 334 16.76 -4.31 7.47
C THR A 334 16.01 -2.99 7.69
N VAL A 335 14.94 -2.74 6.94
CA VAL A 335 14.11 -1.53 7.10
C VAL A 335 13.43 -1.52 8.47
N ALA A 336 12.84 -2.64 8.87
CA ALA A 336 12.17 -2.77 10.16
C ALA A 336 13.14 -2.46 11.32
N ASN A 337 14.33 -3.09 11.33
CA ASN A 337 15.32 -2.91 12.39
C ASN A 337 16.00 -1.53 12.38
N ASP A 338 16.19 -0.91 11.22
CA ASP A 338 16.73 0.46 11.12
C ASP A 338 15.80 1.50 11.74
N ASN A 339 14.48 1.31 11.60
CA ASN A 339 13.49 2.20 12.20
C ASN A 339 13.14 1.81 13.65
N TYR A 340 13.11 0.49 13.95
CA TYR A 340 12.69 -0.07 15.24
C TYR A 340 13.64 -1.20 15.66
N PRO A 341 14.81 -0.89 16.25
CA PRO A 341 15.79 -1.89 16.67
C PRO A 341 15.32 -2.78 17.83
N ASP A 342 14.19 -2.46 18.45
CA ASP A 342 13.52 -3.23 19.50
C ASP A 342 12.66 -4.39 18.96
N ILE A 343 12.50 -4.51 17.65
CA ILE A 343 11.80 -5.65 17.03
C ILE A 343 12.62 -6.93 17.20
N ILE A 344 12.01 -7.93 17.81
CA ILE A 344 12.59 -9.28 17.97
C ILE A 344 12.26 -10.09 16.72
N GLN A 345 13.27 -10.32 15.87
CA GLN A 345 13.12 -11.11 14.65
C GLN A 345 13.10 -12.60 14.95
N CYS A 346 12.00 -13.29 14.62
CA CYS A 346 11.78 -14.71 14.86
C CYS A 346 12.05 -15.60 13.62
N GLY A 347 12.36 -15.01 12.47
CA GLY A 347 12.71 -15.74 11.25
C GLY A 347 11.51 -16.24 10.44
N ASP A 348 11.56 -17.50 9.97
CA ASP A 348 10.55 -18.08 9.10
C ASP A 348 9.27 -18.42 9.89
N ALA A 349 8.12 -18.01 9.36
CA ALA A 349 6.79 -18.33 9.93
C ALA A 349 6.52 -19.85 10.06
N PHE A 350 7.20 -20.70 9.28
CA PHE A 350 7.10 -22.16 9.41
C PHE A 350 7.76 -22.68 10.71
N GLN A 351 8.75 -21.98 11.26
CA GLN A 351 9.39 -22.34 12.53
C GLN A 351 8.41 -22.29 13.69
N LEU A 352 7.37 -21.47 13.59
CA LEU A 352 6.29 -21.43 14.58
C LEU A 352 5.65 -22.81 14.85
N ARG A 353 5.65 -23.72 13.87
CA ARG A 353 5.08 -25.05 14.00
C ARG A 353 5.88 -25.91 14.98
N GLU A 354 7.19 -25.68 15.08
CA GLU A 354 8.15 -26.44 15.88
C GLU A 354 8.45 -25.77 17.23
N ASP A 355 8.25 -24.45 17.33
CA ASP A 355 8.53 -23.70 18.55
C ASP A 355 7.59 -24.09 19.70
N ASP A 356 8.15 -24.50 20.84
CA ASP A 356 7.43 -24.68 22.09
C ASP A 356 7.12 -23.32 22.72
N TRP A 357 5.94 -22.83 22.48
CA TRP A 357 5.46 -21.57 23.07
C TRP A 357 4.82 -21.87 24.43
N ALA A 358 5.63 -21.97 25.49
CA ALA A 358 5.15 -21.93 26.86
C ALA A 358 4.86 -20.48 27.26
N TYR A 359 3.61 -20.11 27.35
CA TYR A 359 3.15 -18.87 27.97
C TYR A 359 2.43 -19.15 29.29
#